data_f72bc3c02809cdd55e1b2f473821f50c
#
_entry.id   f72bc3c02809cdd55e1b2f473821f50c
#
_cell.length_a   1.000
_cell.length_b   1.000
_cell.length_c   1.000
_cell.angle_alpha   90.00
_cell.angle_beta   90.00
_cell.angle_gamma   90.00
#
_symmetry.space_group_name_H-M   'P 1'
#
loop_
_entity.id
_entity.type
_entity.pdbx_description
1 polymer ?
#
loop_
_entity_poly.entity_id
_entity_poly.type
_entity_poly.pdbx_seq_one_letter_code
_entity_poly.pdbx_strand_id
1 'polypeptide(L)'
;LTTGSLAVNGNDEFKDGFGDLLPGCTAVPSDDIMALEYELSKKDVAAFIFETVQGKGVYSPSREYFAQAQELCKKYGTLMIADEIQSGMGRTGRWFAFEHFGLSPDIVTIAKALSGGFVPVGAICYRESIYNKVFSKMDRCVVHSNTFGRNTLAMTAGIAAMSVLEDEKLVENAESRGLELYE
;
A
#
# COMPACT_ATOMS: atom_id res chain seq x y z
N LEU A 1 10.73 10.65 -0.94
CA LEU A 1 9.41 11.04 -0.43
C LEU A 1 8.95 12.33 -1.11
N THR A 2 7.68 12.39 -1.48
CA THR A 2 7.01 13.65 -1.85
C THR A 2 6.36 14.25 -0.61
N THR A 3 5.98 15.53 -0.65
CA THR A 3 5.26 16.19 0.45
C THR A 3 3.98 15.42 0.82
N GLY A 4 3.26 14.90 -0.19
CA GLY A 4 2.05 14.10 0.05
C GLY A 4 2.33 12.79 0.77
N SER A 5 3.32 12.02 0.34
CA SER A 5 3.69 10.77 1.00
C SER A 5 4.30 10.99 2.39
N LEU A 6 4.97 12.13 2.59
CA LEU A 6 5.47 12.50 3.90
C LEU A 6 4.33 12.87 4.86
N ALA A 7 3.31 13.58 4.38
CA ALA A 7 2.15 13.96 5.20
C ALA A 7 1.39 12.73 5.76
N VAL A 8 1.25 11.66 4.96
CA VAL A 8 0.59 10.41 5.40
C VAL A 8 1.51 9.45 6.15
N ASN A 9 2.80 9.78 6.31
CA ASN A 9 3.72 8.93 7.07
C ASN A 9 3.36 8.96 8.56
N GLY A 10 3.25 7.79 9.18
CA GLY A 10 2.92 7.67 10.61
C GLY A 10 4.09 7.94 11.57
N ASN A 11 5.33 8.08 11.04
CA ASN A 11 6.53 8.30 11.87
C ASN A 11 6.96 9.76 11.83
N ASP A 12 6.89 10.44 12.96
CA ASP A 12 7.21 11.86 13.07
C ASP A 12 8.69 12.18 12.87
N GLU A 13 9.61 11.22 13.12
CA GLU A 13 11.04 11.40 12.84
C GLU A 13 11.30 11.75 11.36
N PHE A 14 10.50 11.22 10.44
CA PHE A 14 10.63 11.53 9.00
C PHE A 14 10.08 12.89 8.62
N LYS A 15 9.25 13.49 9.48
CA LYS A 15 8.61 14.79 9.25
C LYS A 15 9.41 15.94 9.83
N ASP A 16 10.31 15.65 10.76
CA ASP A 16 11.11 16.68 11.42
C ASP A 16 11.92 17.52 10.42
N GLY A 17 11.92 18.84 10.62
CA GLY A 17 12.59 19.80 9.77
C GLY A 17 11.89 20.16 8.45
N PHE A 18 10.75 19.54 8.11
CA PHE A 18 10.02 19.85 6.86
C PHE A 18 8.95 20.95 6.98
N GLY A 19 8.75 21.49 8.19
CA GLY A 19 7.71 22.49 8.43
C GLY A 19 6.29 21.94 8.27
N ASP A 20 5.35 22.82 7.89
CA ASP A 20 3.94 22.42 7.73
C ASP A 20 3.76 21.50 6.52
N LEU A 21 3.20 20.33 6.77
CA LEU A 21 2.85 19.34 5.76
C LEU A 21 1.41 19.54 5.25
N LEU A 22 0.99 18.76 4.26
CA LEU A 22 -0.36 18.84 3.74
C LEU A 22 -1.39 18.57 4.85
N PRO A 23 -2.42 19.42 4.99
CA PRO A 23 -3.45 19.27 6.02
C PRO A 23 -4.35 18.04 5.73
N GLY A 24 -5.10 17.61 6.75
CA GLY A 24 -6.07 16.53 6.63
C GLY A 24 -5.47 15.13 6.71
N CYS A 25 -4.23 14.99 7.18
CA CYS A 25 -3.60 13.71 7.47
C CYS A 25 -3.48 13.54 8.99
N THR A 26 -4.08 12.48 9.53
CA THR A 26 -4.02 12.13 10.95
C THR A 26 -3.42 10.74 11.11
N ALA A 27 -2.42 10.62 11.96
CA ALA A 27 -1.89 9.30 12.34
C ALA A 27 -2.73 8.71 13.49
N VAL A 28 -3.03 7.42 13.39
CA VAL A 28 -3.65 6.65 14.47
C VAL A 28 -2.62 5.63 15.01
N PRO A 29 -2.62 5.36 16.33
CA PRO A 29 -1.73 4.34 16.87
C PRO A 29 -2.00 2.98 16.23
N SER A 30 -0.93 2.24 15.98
CA SER A 30 -1.02 0.90 15.41
C SER A 30 -1.70 -0.04 16.41
N ASP A 31 -2.57 -0.93 15.91
CA ASP A 31 -3.35 -1.89 16.71
C ASP A 31 -4.37 -1.25 17.69
N ASP A 32 -4.65 0.05 17.57
CA ASP A 32 -5.67 0.75 18.36
C ASP A 32 -6.95 0.96 17.54
N ILE A 33 -7.85 0.00 17.63
CA ILE A 33 -9.12 0.03 16.88
C ILE A 33 -10.06 1.15 17.33
N MET A 34 -9.97 1.55 18.61
CA MET A 34 -10.81 2.62 19.17
C MET A 34 -10.37 3.98 18.61
N ALA A 35 -9.06 4.21 18.51
CA ALA A 35 -8.54 5.41 17.89
C ALA A 35 -8.91 5.48 16.39
N LEU A 36 -8.84 4.36 15.67
CA LEU A 36 -9.27 4.31 14.28
C LEU A 36 -10.77 4.59 14.16
N GLU A 37 -11.64 3.94 14.94
CA GLU A 37 -13.07 4.15 14.89
C GLU A 37 -13.45 5.60 15.25
N TYR A 38 -12.77 6.20 16.22
CA TYR A 38 -12.98 7.61 16.57
C TYR A 38 -12.77 8.52 15.37
N GLU A 39 -11.65 8.36 14.65
CA GLU A 39 -11.37 9.17 13.44
C GLU A 39 -12.41 8.90 12.33
N LEU A 40 -12.69 7.65 12.01
CA LEU A 40 -13.64 7.29 10.95
C LEU A 40 -15.07 7.74 11.24
N SER A 41 -15.46 7.82 12.53
CA SER A 41 -16.80 8.24 12.96
C SER A 41 -17.14 9.70 12.63
N LYS A 42 -16.12 10.53 12.38
CA LYS A 42 -16.27 11.92 11.92
C LYS A 42 -16.88 12.00 10.51
N LYS A 43 -16.83 10.91 9.73
CA LYS A 43 -17.38 10.78 8.37
C LYS A 43 -16.80 11.76 7.36
N ASP A 44 -15.62 12.27 7.60
CA ASP A 44 -14.85 13.15 6.72
C ASP A 44 -13.51 12.53 6.27
N VAL A 45 -13.26 11.27 6.66
CA VAL A 45 -12.05 10.52 6.30
C VAL A 45 -12.23 9.85 4.94
N ALA A 46 -11.49 10.31 3.94
CA ALA A 46 -11.54 9.76 2.58
C ALA A 46 -10.90 8.36 2.49
N ALA A 47 -9.78 8.13 3.17
CA ALA A 47 -9.05 6.88 3.12
C ALA A 47 -8.27 6.59 4.40
N PHE A 48 -8.13 5.31 4.72
CA PHE A 48 -7.21 4.77 5.70
C PHE A 48 -6.07 4.05 4.97
N ILE A 49 -4.84 4.54 5.13
CA ILE A 49 -3.63 3.94 4.53
C ILE A 49 -2.81 3.26 5.62
N PHE A 50 -2.31 2.06 5.32
CA PHE A 50 -1.51 1.26 6.24
C PHE A 50 -0.50 0.38 5.49
N GLU A 51 0.61 0.06 6.13
CA GLU A 51 1.47 -1.05 5.75
C GLU A 51 1.01 -2.31 6.51
N THR A 52 0.83 -3.43 5.80
CA THR A 52 0.47 -4.71 6.43
C THR A 52 1.60 -5.22 7.34
N VAL A 53 2.83 -5.06 6.87
CA VAL A 53 4.06 -5.21 7.66
C VAL A 53 4.88 -3.95 7.47
N GLN A 54 5.12 -3.21 8.55
CA GLN A 54 5.86 -1.95 8.47
C GLN A 54 7.29 -2.19 8.02
N GLY A 55 7.73 -1.46 7.02
CA GLY A 55 9.08 -1.55 6.48
C GLY A 55 10.16 -1.13 7.47
N LYS A 56 9.87 -0.19 8.38
CA LYS A 56 10.73 0.18 9.51
C LYS A 56 10.25 -0.53 10.77
N GLY A 57 11.10 -1.37 11.36
CA GLY A 57 10.81 -2.08 12.61
C GLY A 57 10.10 -3.44 12.45
N VAL A 58 9.65 -3.78 11.26
CA VAL A 58 9.01 -5.09 10.94
C VAL A 58 7.82 -5.40 11.87
N TYR A 59 7.09 -4.38 12.27
CA TYR A 59 5.87 -4.53 13.07
C TYR A 59 4.67 -4.82 12.16
N SER A 60 3.81 -5.72 12.61
CA SER A 60 2.52 -6.01 11.97
C SER A 60 1.42 -5.98 13.02
N PRO A 61 0.33 -5.21 12.81
CA PRO A 61 -0.86 -5.26 13.67
C PRO A 61 -1.48 -6.65 13.73
N SER A 62 -2.33 -6.86 14.73
CA SER A 62 -3.03 -8.13 14.92
C SER A 62 -4.01 -8.43 13.77
N ARG A 63 -4.31 -9.71 13.58
CA ARG A 63 -5.32 -10.13 12.61
C ARG A 63 -6.70 -9.55 12.95
N GLU A 64 -6.99 -9.48 14.22
CA GLU A 64 -8.24 -8.94 14.77
C GLU A 64 -8.38 -7.44 14.45
N TYR A 65 -7.29 -6.68 14.61
CA TYR A 65 -7.27 -5.26 14.26
C TYR A 65 -7.59 -5.06 12.78
N PHE A 66 -6.90 -5.77 11.89
CA PHE A 66 -7.13 -5.62 10.46
C PHE A 66 -8.55 -6.01 10.03
N ALA A 67 -9.10 -7.10 10.60
CA ALA A 67 -10.47 -7.51 10.33
C ALA A 67 -11.47 -6.41 10.74
N GLN A 68 -11.32 -5.85 11.95
CA GLN A 68 -12.18 -4.78 12.45
C GLN A 68 -11.99 -3.48 11.66
N ALA A 69 -10.75 -3.11 11.31
CA ALA A 69 -10.44 -1.94 10.50
C ALA A 69 -11.14 -2.00 9.13
N GLN A 70 -11.13 -3.17 8.48
CA GLN A 70 -11.84 -3.36 7.21
C GLN A 70 -13.36 -3.15 7.36
N GLU A 71 -13.96 -3.68 8.41
CA GLU A 71 -15.40 -3.50 8.66
C GLU A 71 -15.74 -2.04 9.01
N LEU A 72 -14.88 -1.36 9.77
CA LEU A 72 -15.04 0.08 10.06
C LEU A 72 -14.93 0.93 8.79
N CYS A 73 -13.96 0.66 7.93
CA CYS A 73 -13.84 1.36 6.63
C CYS A 73 -15.11 1.20 5.80
N LYS A 74 -15.66 -0.01 5.71
CA LYS A 74 -16.95 -0.25 5.03
C LYS A 74 -18.10 0.50 5.71
N LYS A 75 -18.19 0.44 7.03
CA LYS A 75 -19.25 1.10 7.85
C LYS A 75 -19.30 2.60 7.62
N TYR A 76 -18.13 3.24 7.54
CA TYR A 76 -18.03 4.70 7.45
C TYR A 76 -17.81 5.21 6.01
N GLY A 77 -17.69 4.32 5.03
CA GLY A 77 -17.49 4.69 3.62
C GLY A 77 -16.10 5.22 3.31
N THR A 78 -15.10 4.83 4.10
CA THR A 78 -13.69 5.19 3.95
C THR A 78 -12.98 4.16 3.08
N LEU A 79 -12.17 4.59 2.12
CA LEU A 79 -11.38 3.69 1.28
C LEU A 79 -10.24 3.06 2.08
N MET A 80 -9.97 1.78 1.83
CA MET A 80 -8.87 1.05 2.45
C MET A 80 -7.69 0.97 1.47
N ILE A 81 -6.52 1.51 1.85
CA ILE A 81 -5.31 1.55 1.01
C ILE A 81 -4.22 0.71 1.67
N ALA A 82 -3.83 -0.38 1.04
CA ALA A 82 -2.69 -1.17 1.47
C ALA A 82 -1.40 -0.68 0.79
N ASP A 83 -0.44 -0.23 1.58
CA ASP A 83 0.90 0.08 1.10
C ASP A 83 1.74 -1.20 1.09
N GLU A 84 1.86 -1.80 -0.08
CA GLU A 84 2.62 -3.02 -0.33
C GLU A 84 3.99 -2.74 -0.98
N ILE A 85 4.46 -1.50 -0.87
CA ILE A 85 5.76 -1.09 -1.44
C ILE A 85 6.91 -1.92 -0.87
N GLN A 86 6.88 -2.22 0.42
CA GLN A 86 7.90 -3.02 1.09
C GLN A 86 7.53 -4.50 1.18
N SER A 87 6.30 -4.81 1.55
CA SER A 87 5.84 -6.16 1.91
C SER A 87 5.32 -6.98 0.72
N GLY A 88 4.95 -6.33 -0.38
CA GLY A 88 4.42 -6.99 -1.57
C GLY A 88 5.45 -7.69 -2.44
N MET A 89 5.01 -8.17 -3.58
CA MET A 89 5.81 -8.86 -4.59
C MET A 89 6.51 -10.12 -4.04
N GLY A 90 5.78 -10.93 -3.28
CA GLY A 90 6.25 -12.23 -2.82
C GLY A 90 7.06 -12.23 -1.52
N ARG A 91 7.38 -11.06 -0.93
CA ARG A 91 8.28 -10.94 0.24
C ARG A 91 7.84 -11.73 1.46
N THR A 92 6.54 -11.93 1.64
CA THR A 92 5.97 -12.60 2.82
C THR A 92 5.47 -14.02 2.51
N GLY A 93 5.79 -14.58 1.35
CA GLY A 93 5.29 -15.88 0.91
C GLY A 93 3.89 -15.83 0.28
N ARG A 94 3.35 -14.64 0.08
CA ARG A 94 2.16 -14.34 -0.72
C ARG A 94 2.49 -13.20 -1.68
N TRP A 95 1.74 -13.06 -2.77
CA TRP A 95 1.93 -11.94 -3.69
C TRP A 95 1.86 -10.60 -2.96
N PHE A 96 0.90 -10.48 -2.05
CA PHE A 96 0.74 -9.30 -1.19
C PHE A 96 0.56 -9.72 0.27
N ALA A 97 1.14 -8.97 1.19
CA ALA A 97 1.08 -9.30 2.61
C ALA A 97 -0.35 -9.24 3.17
N PHE A 98 -1.22 -8.37 2.64
CA PHE A 98 -2.61 -8.29 3.08
C PHE A 98 -3.40 -9.60 2.87
N GLU A 99 -2.95 -10.49 1.97
CA GLU A 99 -3.58 -11.79 1.74
C GLU A 99 -3.52 -12.70 2.97
N HIS A 100 -2.46 -12.59 3.79
CA HIS A 100 -2.34 -13.34 5.04
C HIS A 100 -3.48 -13.03 6.01
N PHE A 101 -4.05 -11.84 5.93
CA PHE A 101 -5.11 -11.35 6.82
C PHE A 101 -6.51 -11.44 6.19
N GLY A 102 -6.61 -11.91 4.95
CA GLY A 102 -7.88 -11.99 4.23
C GLY A 102 -8.50 -10.62 3.92
N LEU A 103 -7.68 -9.60 3.81
CA LEU A 103 -8.13 -8.24 3.50
C LEU A 103 -8.46 -8.08 2.02
N SER A 104 -9.33 -7.12 1.73
CA SER A 104 -9.73 -6.75 0.37
C SER A 104 -9.65 -5.23 0.20
N PRO A 105 -8.43 -4.66 0.14
CA PRO A 105 -8.24 -3.23 0.02
C PRO A 105 -8.86 -2.68 -1.27
N ASP A 106 -9.21 -1.40 -1.26
CA ASP A 106 -9.74 -0.70 -2.42
C ASP A 106 -8.62 -0.21 -3.35
N ILE A 107 -7.46 0.08 -2.75
CA ILE A 107 -6.25 0.56 -3.43
C ILE A 107 -5.05 -0.19 -2.86
N VAL A 108 -4.11 -0.55 -3.74
CA VAL A 108 -2.81 -1.13 -3.37
C VAL A 108 -1.71 -0.34 -4.05
N THR A 109 -0.69 0.06 -3.29
CA THR A 109 0.52 0.69 -3.83
C THR A 109 1.67 -0.30 -3.89
N ILE A 110 2.38 -0.35 -5.01
CA ILE A 110 3.49 -1.27 -5.26
C ILE A 110 4.69 -0.51 -5.86
N ALA A 111 5.90 -0.89 -5.44
CA ALA A 111 7.15 -0.38 -6.02
C ALA A 111 8.31 -1.35 -5.71
N LYS A 112 9.50 -0.85 -5.52
CA LYS A 112 10.72 -1.60 -5.12
C LYS A 112 10.91 -2.89 -5.93
N ALA A 113 10.49 -4.04 -5.40
CA ALA A 113 10.66 -5.33 -6.06
C ALA A 113 9.88 -5.47 -7.38
N LEU A 114 8.96 -4.55 -7.68
CA LEU A 114 8.16 -4.57 -8.91
C LEU A 114 9.01 -4.65 -10.20
N SER A 115 10.22 -4.09 -10.21
CA SER A 115 11.13 -4.18 -11.35
C SER A 115 12.35 -5.08 -11.10
N GLY A 116 12.32 -5.93 -10.08
CA GLY A 116 13.52 -6.68 -9.67
C GLY A 116 14.67 -5.80 -9.16
N GLY A 117 14.42 -4.51 -8.91
CA GLY A 117 15.43 -3.54 -8.48
C GLY A 117 16.24 -2.88 -9.61
N PHE A 118 15.98 -3.22 -10.87
CA PHE A 118 16.76 -2.71 -12.02
C PHE A 118 16.36 -1.30 -12.45
N VAL A 119 15.08 -0.97 -12.41
CA VAL A 119 14.55 0.31 -12.91
C VAL A 119 13.58 0.89 -11.88
N PRO A 120 13.67 2.20 -11.56
CA PRO A 120 12.67 2.84 -10.71
C PRO A 120 11.27 2.76 -11.34
N VAL A 121 10.35 2.09 -10.66
CA VAL A 121 8.96 1.97 -11.07
C VAL A 121 8.06 1.83 -9.85
N GLY A 122 6.88 2.40 -9.94
CA GLY A 122 5.80 2.21 -8.97
C GLY A 122 4.48 2.08 -9.70
N ALA A 123 3.55 1.40 -9.08
CA ALA A 123 2.19 1.23 -9.58
C ALA A 123 1.17 1.41 -8.46
N ILE A 124 -0.02 1.84 -8.87
CA ILE A 124 -1.21 1.90 -8.02
C ILE A 124 -2.26 1.00 -8.68
N CYS A 125 -2.71 -0.01 -7.96
CA CYS A 125 -3.84 -0.84 -8.34
C CYS A 125 -5.06 -0.39 -7.55
N TYR A 126 -6.19 -0.20 -8.21
CA TYR A 126 -7.43 0.22 -7.56
C TYR A 126 -8.66 -0.37 -8.27
N ARG A 127 -9.77 -0.41 -7.55
CA ARG A 127 -11.02 -0.95 -8.08
C ARG A 127 -11.51 -0.12 -9.27
N GLU A 128 -12.13 -0.76 -10.23
CA GLU A 128 -12.72 -0.12 -11.42
C GLU A 128 -13.67 1.02 -11.07
N SER A 129 -14.42 0.89 -9.99
CA SER A 129 -15.34 1.94 -9.53
C SER A 129 -14.62 3.24 -9.15
N ILE A 130 -13.39 3.15 -8.63
CA ILE A 130 -12.52 4.30 -8.32
C ILE A 130 -11.98 4.90 -9.62
N TYR A 131 -11.48 4.03 -10.53
CA TYR A 131 -11.03 4.46 -11.86
C TYR A 131 -12.10 5.29 -12.57
N ASN A 132 -13.31 4.77 -12.65
CA ASN A 132 -14.42 5.41 -13.34
C ASN A 132 -14.84 6.75 -12.71
N LYS A 133 -14.63 6.95 -11.41
CA LYS A 133 -14.85 8.26 -10.76
C LYS A 133 -13.73 9.26 -11.04
N VAL A 134 -12.47 8.81 -11.04
CA VAL A 134 -11.31 9.68 -11.22
C VAL A 134 -11.12 10.07 -12.68
N PHE A 135 -11.20 9.10 -13.61
CA PHE A 135 -10.94 9.27 -15.04
C PHE A 135 -12.22 9.24 -15.87
N SER A 136 -13.29 9.83 -15.36
CA SER A 136 -14.63 9.74 -15.93
C SER A 136 -14.83 10.45 -17.27
N LYS A 137 -13.92 11.35 -17.67
CA LYS A 137 -14.01 12.17 -18.88
C LYS A 137 -12.62 12.45 -19.46
N MET A 138 -12.57 12.85 -20.73
CA MET A 138 -11.30 13.16 -21.42
C MET A 138 -10.52 14.29 -20.77
N ASP A 139 -11.17 15.30 -20.23
CA ASP A 139 -10.53 16.40 -19.50
C ASP A 139 -9.89 15.97 -18.16
N ARG A 140 -10.18 14.75 -17.71
CA ARG A 140 -9.62 14.15 -16.50
C ARG A 140 -8.57 13.06 -16.76
N CYS A 141 -8.25 12.77 -18.02
CA CYS A 141 -7.37 11.64 -18.36
C CYS A 141 -5.92 11.78 -17.84
N VAL A 142 -5.51 13.00 -17.46
CA VAL A 142 -4.16 13.30 -16.96
C VAL A 142 -4.13 13.81 -15.51
N VAL A 143 -5.22 13.72 -14.75
CA VAL A 143 -5.28 14.24 -13.37
C VAL A 143 -4.31 13.52 -12.43
N HIS A 144 -3.89 12.31 -12.77
CA HIS A 144 -2.82 11.58 -12.10
C HIS A 144 -1.86 11.04 -13.16
N SER A 145 -0.82 11.80 -13.45
CA SER A 145 0.19 11.44 -14.45
C SER A 145 1.53 12.10 -14.11
N ASN A 146 2.59 11.62 -14.74
CA ASN A 146 3.91 12.25 -14.73
C ASN A 146 4.61 12.02 -16.08
N THR A 147 5.64 12.84 -16.35
CA THR A 147 6.33 12.84 -17.66
C THR A 147 6.93 11.46 -18.02
N PHE A 148 7.50 10.76 -17.05
CA PHE A 148 8.12 9.45 -17.25
C PHE A 148 7.19 8.28 -16.93
N GLY A 149 5.94 8.54 -16.59
CA GLY A 149 4.94 7.50 -16.34
C GLY A 149 4.73 6.60 -17.55
N ARG A 150 4.61 5.31 -17.31
CA ARG A 150 4.36 4.30 -18.34
C ARG A 150 5.48 4.21 -19.40
N ASN A 151 6.73 4.60 -19.08
CA ASN A 151 7.82 4.44 -20.03
C ASN A 151 8.10 2.96 -20.29
N THR A 152 8.49 2.64 -21.52
CA THR A 152 8.64 1.27 -22.00
C THR A 152 9.69 0.48 -21.19
N LEU A 153 10.79 1.10 -20.80
CA LEU A 153 11.85 0.43 -20.02
C LEU A 153 11.31 -0.05 -18.66
N ALA A 154 10.62 0.82 -17.92
CA ALA A 154 10.07 0.47 -16.62
C ALA A 154 8.95 -0.59 -16.72
N MET A 155 8.11 -0.49 -17.76
CA MET A 155 7.05 -1.48 -18.00
C MET A 155 7.64 -2.85 -18.36
N THR A 156 8.66 -2.91 -19.24
CA THR A 156 9.34 -4.15 -19.60
C THR A 156 10.04 -4.79 -18.39
N ALA A 157 10.75 -3.99 -17.58
CA ALA A 157 11.39 -4.48 -16.37
C ALA A 157 10.38 -5.05 -15.36
N GLY A 158 9.25 -4.36 -15.17
CA GLY A 158 8.17 -4.84 -14.28
C GLY A 158 7.56 -6.15 -14.76
N ILE A 159 7.24 -6.26 -16.04
CA ILE A 159 6.71 -7.50 -16.64
C ILE A 159 7.70 -8.64 -16.47
N ALA A 160 8.99 -8.42 -16.83
CA ALA A 160 10.02 -9.44 -16.69
C ALA A 160 10.20 -9.90 -15.23
N ALA A 161 10.21 -8.97 -14.29
CA ALA A 161 10.32 -9.32 -12.86
C ALA A 161 9.13 -10.15 -12.36
N MET A 162 7.91 -9.80 -12.76
CA MET A 162 6.71 -10.59 -12.40
C MET A 162 6.76 -11.98 -13.02
N SER A 163 7.17 -12.11 -14.30
CA SER A 163 7.33 -13.41 -14.95
C SER A 163 8.35 -14.30 -14.23
N VAL A 164 9.49 -13.75 -13.81
CA VAL A 164 10.50 -14.50 -13.04
C VAL A 164 9.95 -14.95 -11.68
N LEU A 165 9.22 -14.09 -10.97
CA LEU A 165 8.59 -14.46 -9.71
C LEU A 165 7.64 -15.66 -9.87
N GLU A 166 6.88 -15.69 -10.97
CA GLU A 166 5.91 -16.74 -11.28
C GLU A 166 6.60 -18.02 -11.79
N ASP A 167 7.45 -17.90 -12.82
CA ASP A 167 8.10 -19.03 -13.49
C ASP A 167 9.04 -19.80 -12.55
N GLU A 168 9.77 -19.08 -11.69
CA GLU A 168 10.70 -19.68 -10.72
C GLU A 168 10.04 -19.96 -9.35
N LYS A 169 8.74 -19.72 -9.20
CA LYS A 169 7.97 -19.94 -7.97
C LYS A 169 8.61 -19.28 -6.75
N LEU A 170 9.07 -18.03 -6.92
CA LEU A 170 9.81 -17.33 -5.88
C LEU A 170 8.95 -16.92 -4.69
N VAL A 171 7.63 -16.80 -4.88
CA VAL A 171 6.67 -16.54 -3.81
C VAL A 171 6.61 -17.74 -2.85
N GLU A 172 6.45 -18.94 -3.39
CA GLU A 172 6.45 -20.20 -2.63
C GLU A 172 7.82 -20.50 -2.01
N ASN A 173 8.90 -20.16 -2.71
CA ASN A 173 10.25 -20.27 -2.15
C ASN A 173 10.42 -19.35 -0.94
N ALA A 174 9.91 -18.11 -0.98
CA ALA A 174 9.98 -17.18 0.16
C ALA A 174 9.22 -17.74 1.39
N GLU A 175 8.05 -18.34 1.20
CA GLU A 175 7.31 -19.03 2.26
C GLU A 175 8.14 -20.15 2.89
N SER A 176 8.64 -21.06 2.04
CA SER A 176 9.41 -22.22 2.49
C SER A 176 10.69 -21.83 3.24
N ARG A 177 11.46 -20.88 2.69
CA ARG A 177 12.71 -20.44 3.33
C ARG A 177 12.43 -19.64 4.61
N GLY A 178 11.33 -18.87 4.63
CA GLY A 178 10.90 -18.15 5.82
C GLY A 178 10.58 -19.08 6.99
N LEU A 179 9.90 -20.18 6.72
CA LEU A 179 9.61 -21.20 7.73
C LEU A 179 10.90 -21.86 8.26
N GLU A 180 11.83 -22.24 7.37
CA GLU A 180 13.12 -22.82 7.79
C GLU A 180 13.96 -21.87 8.65
N LEU A 181 13.88 -20.55 8.43
CA LEU A 181 14.60 -19.57 9.24
C LEU A 181 13.94 -19.33 10.60
N TYR A 182 12.64 -19.63 10.71
CA TYR A 182 11.89 -19.46 11.96
C TYR A 182 12.07 -20.62 12.93
N GLU A 183 12.33 -21.85 12.43
CA GLU A 183 12.66 -23.03 13.22
C GLU A 183 14.08 -22.99 13.79
#